data_7ded315fba9eb985c9607c3d42a9ac39
#
_entry.id   7ded315fba9eb985c9607c3d42a9ac39
#
_cell.length_a   1.000
_cell.length_b   1.000
_cell.length_c   1.000
_cell.angle_alpha   90.00
_cell.angle_beta   90.00
_cell.angle_gamma   90.00
#
_symmetry.space_group_name_H-M   'P 1'
#
loop_
_entity.id
_entity.type
_entity.pdbx_description
1 polymer ?
#
loop_
_entity_poly.entity_id
_entity_poly.type
_entity_poly.pdbx_seq_one_letter_code
_entity_poly.pdbx_strand_id
1 'polypeptide(L)'
;MTTAVATYEDIDPAELQRRASERDAAVIDVREPWEYQRGHVPGATLIPMGEIPRRIDEIPDGAVLVCASGNRSGYACAWLAEQGKEGLANLAGGTQGWILHGFDVE
;
A
#
# COMPACT_ATOMS: atom_id res chain seq x y z
N MET A 1 -32.03 -1.35 5.96
CA MET A 1 -30.92 -0.40 6.00
C MET A 1 -29.63 -1.07 5.58
N THR A 2 -28.92 -0.47 4.68
CA THR A 2 -27.65 -1.03 4.22
C THR A 2 -26.53 -0.49 5.07
N THR A 3 -25.71 -1.37 5.62
CA THR A 3 -24.50 -0.98 6.32
C THR A 3 -23.39 -0.78 5.31
N ALA A 4 -22.78 0.38 5.29
CA ALA A 4 -21.62 0.61 4.44
C ALA A 4 -20.48 -0.31 4.88
N VAL A 5 -19.91 -1.04 3.93
CA VAL A 5 -18.74 -1.88 4.17
C VAL A 5 -17.50 -1.05 3.86
N ALA A 6 -16.57 -1.01 4.82
CA ALA A 6 -15.29 -0.37 4.59
C ALA A 6 -14.55 -1.13 3.50
N THR A 7 -14.11 -0.43 2.47
CA THR A 7 -13.55 -1.06 1.27
C THR A 7 -12.21 -0.48 0.87
N TYR A 8 -11.45 -1.30 0.18
CA TYR A 8 -10.28 -0.93 -0.59
C TYR A 8 -10.29 -1.77 -1.86
N GLU A 9 -9.42 -1.45 -2.80
CA GLU A 9 -9.30 -2.25 -4.02
C GLU A 9 -7.92 -2.86 -4.13
N ASP A 10 -7.83 -4.00 -4.82
CA ASP A 10 -6.54 -4.55 -5.21
C ASP A 10 -6.18 -3.99 -6.58
N ILE A 11 -4.91 -3.60 -6.74
CA ILE A 11 -4.40 -3.13 -8.02
C ILE A 11 -3.14 -3.90 -8.38
N ASP A 12 -2.83 -3.97 -9.67
CA ASP A 12 -1.63 -4.64 -10.15
C ASP A 12 -0.45 -3.66 -10.24
N PRO A 13 0.78 -4.15 -10.49
CA PRO A 13 1.95 -3.29 -10.59
C PRO A 13 1.85 -2.21 -11.65
N ALA A 14 1.25 -2.51 -12.82
CA ALA A 14 1.12 -1.54 -13.89
C ALA A 14 0.20 -0.38 -13.47
N GLU A 15 -0.89 -0.68 -12.77
CA GLU A 15 -1.80 0.33 -12.25
C GLU A 15 -1.11 1.20 -11.19
N LEU A 16 -0.31 0.59 -10.31
CA LEU A 16 0.44 1.36 -9.31
C LEU A 16 1.42 2.32 -10.00
N GLN A 17 2.17 1.83 -10.98
CA GLN A 17 3.11 2.68 -11.71
C GLN A 17 2.38 3.87 -12.35
N ARG A 18 1.22 3.61 -12.95
CA ARG A 18 0.42 4.66 -13.57
C ARG A 18 -0.04 5.69 -12.55
N ARG A 19 -0.56 5.26 -11.40
CA ARG A 19 -1.03 6.17 -10.34
C ARG A 19 0.10 6.99 -9.75
N ALA A 20 1.27 6.38 -9.55
CA ALA A 20 2.44 7.09 -9.04
C ALA A 20 2.91 8.17 -10.02
N SER A 21 2.86 7.88 -11.33
CA SER A 21 3.31 8.81 -12.37
C SER A 21 2.30 9.92 -12.64
N GLU A 22 1.00 9.58 -12.69
CA GLU A 22 -0.04 10.49 -13.17
C GLU A 22 -0.76 11.23 -12.04
N ARG A 23 -0.84 10.62 -10.86
CA ARG A 23 -1.60 11.16 -9.72
C ARG A 23 -0.73 11.49 -8.52
N ASP A 24 0.56 11.21 -8.59
CA ASP A 24 1.48 11.36 -7.45
C ASP A 24 0.92 10.65 -6.21
N ALA A 25 0.41 9.43 -6.39
CA ALA A 25 -0.21 8.66 -5.32
C ALA A 25 0.81 8.34 -4.23
N ALA A 26 0.41 8.48 -2.97
CA ALA A 26 1.24 8.08 -1.85
C ALA A 26 1.36 6.57 -1.81
N VAL A 27 2.58 6.05 -1.71
CA VAL A 27 2.85 4.62 -1.59
C VAL A 27 3.40 4.36 -0.20
N ILE A 28 2.75 3.48 0.54
CA ILE A 28 3.12 3.16 1.92
C ILE A 28 3.55 1.69 1.99
N ASP A 29 4.81 1.47 2.34
CA ASP A 29 5.34 0.12 2.54
C ASP A 29 5.17 -0.25 4.01
N VAL A 30 4.42 -1.32 4.28
CA VAL A 30 4.07 -1.72 5.65
C VAL A 30 4.93 -2.86 6.18
N ARG A 31 6.01 -3.18 5.47
CA ARG A 31 6.95 -4.25 5.87
C ARG A 31 7.86 -3.79 7.00
N GLU A 32 8.74 -4.69 7.42
CA GLU A 32 9.76 -4.35 8.39
C GLU A 32 10.93 -3.59 7.74
N PRO A 33 11.69 -2.79 8.51
CA PRO A 33 12.80 -2.02 7.94
C PRO A 33 13.82 -2.85 7.16
N TRP A 34 14.12 -4.06 7.61
CA TRP A 34 15.09 -4.92 6.91
C TRP A 34 14.58 -5.38 5.54
N GLU A 35 13.26 -5.56 5.40
CA GLU A 35 12.65 -5.89 4.12
C GLU A 35 12.72 -4.69 3.17
N TYR A 36 12.36 -3.53 3.67
CA TYR A 36 12.38 -2.28 2.90
C TYR A 36 13.79 -1.98 2.37
N GLN A 37 14.80 -2.18 3.19
CA GLN A 37 16.19 -1.92 2.81
C GLN A 37 16.70 -2.83 1.69
N ARG A 38 16.10 -4.00 1.54
CA ARG A 38 16.47 -4.95 0.48
C ARG A 38 15.94 -4.58 -0.88
N GLY A 39 15.07 -3.61 -0.95
CA GLY A 39 14.44 -3.14 -2.17
C GLY A 39 12.98 -2.87 -1.94
N HIS A 40 12.52 -1.72 -2.41
CA HIS A 40 11.14 -1.29 -2.25
C HIS A 40 10.68 -0.56 -3.50
N VAL A 41 9.36 -0.43 -3.65
CA VAL A 41 8.76 0.34 -4.74
C VAL A 41 9.28 1.78 -4.66
N PRO A 42 9.77 2.35 -5.77
CA PRO A 42 10.32 3.70 -5.76
C PRO A 42 9.34 4.73 -5.18
N GLY A 43 9.85 5.56 -4.30
CA GLY A 43 9.05 6.60 -3.66
C GLY A 43 8.20 6.13 -2.47
N ALA A 44 8.23 4.84 -2.13
CA ALA A 44 7.46 4.34 -1.01
C ALA A 44 7.99 4.85 0.33
N THR A 45 7.07 5.25 1.19
CA THR A 45 7.38 5.63 2.58
C THR A 45 7.17 4.41 3.46
N LEU A 46 8.15 4.10 4.31
CA LEU A 46 8.04 2.97 5.23
C LEU A 46 7.23 3.35 6.46
N ILE A 47 6.13 2.65 6.68
CA ILE A 47 5.37 2.70 7.93
C ILE A 47 5.06 1.25 8.31
N PRO A 48 5.89 0.61 9.14
CA PRO A 48 5.67 -0.79 9.52
C PRO A 48 4.30 -1.02 10.11
N MET A 49 3.74 -2.21 9.89
CA MET A 49 2.39 -2.57 10.36
C MET A 49 2.13 -2.17 11.81
N GLY A 50 3.09 -2.46 12.69
CA GLY A 50 2.93 -2.17 14.12
C GLY A 50 2.87 -0.69 14.46
N GLU A 51 3.27 0.17 13.54
CA GLU A 51 3.26 1.62 13.75
C GLU A 51 2.06 2.32 13.11
N ILE A 52 1.29 1.61 12.30
CA ILE A 52 0.19 2.22 11.56
C ILE A 52 -0.82 2.92 12.48
N PRO A 53 -1.27 2.32 13.60
CA PRO A 53 -2.28 2.98 14.43
C PRO A 53 -1.85 4.35 14.97
N ARG A 54 -0.59 4.50 15.36
CA ARG A 54 -0.12 5.78 15.90
C ARG A 54 0.33 6.77 14.81
N ARG A 55 0.47 6.28 13.56
CA ARG A 55 0.91 7.09 12.43
C ARG A 55 -0.16 7.22 11.36
N ILE A 56 -1.41 6.98 11.72
CA ILE A 56 -2.52 7.00 10.77
C ILE A 56 -2.64 8.33 10.03
N ASP A 57 -2.27 9.43 10.65
CA ASP A 57 -2.33 10.77 10.03
C ASP A 57 -1.32 10.94 8.90
N GLU A 58 -0.32 10.07 8.82
CA GLU A 58 0.66 10.09 7.74
C GLU A 58 0.20 9.33 6.50
N ILE A 59 -0.96 8.67 6.57
CA ILE A 59 -1.50 7.88 5.46
C ILE A 59 -2.69 8.62 4.87
N PRO A 60 -2.53 9.26 3.71
CA PRO A 60 -3.64 10.02 3.12
C PRO A 60 -4.68 9.10 2.46
N ASP A 61 -5.88 9.65 2.22
CA ASP A 61 -6.84 9.00 1.34
C ASP A 61 -6.20 8.76 -0.02
N GLY A 62 -6.58 7.69 -0.68
CA GLY A 62 -6.03 7.35 -1.98
C GLY A 62 -4.66 6.68 -1.93
N ALA A 63 -4.10 6.44 -0.75
CA ALA A 63 -2.80 5.78 -0.62
C ALA A 63 -2.84 4.35 -1.14
N VAL A 64 -1.69 3.90 -1.67
CA VAL A 64 -1.49 2.50 -2.05
C VAL A 64 -0.59 1.86 -1.01
N LEU A 65 -1.05 0.77 -0.42
CA LEU A 65 -0.29 0.03 0.59
C LEU A 65 0.39 -1.17 -0.04
N VAL A 66 1.62 -1.44 0.38
CA VAL A 66 2.49 -2.46 -0.21
C VAL A 66 3.12 -3.29 0.90
N CYS A 67 3.14 -4.60 0.72
CA CYS A 67 3.98 -5.49 1.52
C CYS A 67 4.74 -6.44 0.58
N ALA A 68 5.23 -7.57 1.07
CA ALA A 68 5.99 -8.49 0.23
C ALA A 68 5.11 -9.19 -0.81
N SER A 69 3.93 -9.67 -0.40
CA SER A 69 3.05 -10.51 -1.22
C SER A 69 1.64 -9.96 -1.40
N GLY A 70 1.29 -8.90 -0.68
CA GLY A 70 -0.05 -8.30 -0.72
C GLY A 70 -0.94 -8.68 0.46
N ASN A 71 -0.53 -9.60 1.33
CA ASN A 71 -1.37 -10.07 2.43
C ASN A 71 -1.41 -9.08 3.61
N ARG A 72 -0.25 -8.72 4.15
CA ARG A 72 -0.17 -7.76 5.27
C ARG A 72 -0.76 -6.41 4.89
N SER A 73 -0.44 -5.93 3.69
CA SER A 73 -0.96 -4.65 3.22
C SER A 73 -2.46 -4.68 2.99
N GLY A 74 -3.01 -5.83 2.58
CA GLY A 74 -4.45 -6.00 2.47
C GLY A 74 -5.14 -5.86 3.82
N TYR A 75 -4.62 -6.47 4.87
CA TYR A 75 -5.15 -6.31 6.23
C TYR A 75 -5.05 -4.87 6.69
N ALA A 76 -3.94 -4.21 6.40
CA ALA A 76 -3.77 -2.80 6.76
C ALA A 76 -4.79 -1.91 6.05
N CYS A 77 -5.04 -2.15 4.75
CA CYS A 77 -6.07 -1.43 4.01
C CYS A 77 -7.44 -1.59 4.64
N ALA A 78 -7.81 -2.83 4.99
CA ALA A 78 -9.11 -3.11 5.59
C ALA A 78 -9.27 -2.35 6.91
N TRP A 79 -8.25 -2.40 7.77
CA TRP A 79 -8.30 -1.69 9.05
C TRP A 79 -8.39 -0.18 8.86
N LEU A 80 -7.57 0.38 7.95
CA LEU A 80 -7.58 1.82 7.69
C LEU A 80 -8.92 2.27 7.12
N ALA A 81 -9.54 1.47 6.25
CA ALA A 81 -10.86 1.77 5.72
C ALA A 81 -11.89 1.81 6.84
N GLU A 82 -11.80 0.92 7.82
CA GLU A 82 -12.67 0.95 9.00
C GLU A 82 -12.46 2.22 9.84
N GLN A 83 -11.26 2.78 9.81
CA GLN A 83 -10.95 4.04 10.50
C GLN A 83 -11.37 5.27 9.70
N GLY A 84 -11.98 5.10 8.53
CA GLY A 84 -12.52 6.19 7.73
C GLY A 84 -11.62 6.64 6.59
N LYS A 85 -10.49 6.00 6.35
CA LYS A 85 -9.66 6.31 5.17
C LYS A 85 -10.38 5.83 3.92
N GLU A 86 -10.34 6.65 2.87
CA GLU A 86 -11.06 6.38 1.63
C GLU A 86 -10.12 6.22 0.45
N GLY A 87 -10.57 5.47 -0.56
CA GLY A 87 -9.85 5.35 -1.82
C GLY A 87 -8.55 4.55 -1.74
N LEU A 88 -8.40 3.74 -0.70
CA LEU A 88 -7.18 2.96 -0.51
C LEU A 88 -7.07 1.84 -1.53
N ALA A 89 -5.84 1.51 -1.89
CA ALA A 89 -5.55 0.37 -2.75
C ALA A 89 -4.45 -0.48 -2.12
N ASN A 90 -4.52 -1.77 -2.40
CA ASN A 90 -3.52 -2.75 -2.02
C ASN A 90 -2.78 -3.21 -3.27
N LEU A 91 -1.45 -3.20 -3.25
CA LEU A 91 -0.68 -3.76 -4.37
C LEU A 91 -0.77 -5.29 -4.30
N ALA A 92 -1.63 -5.86 -5.14
CA ALA A 92 -1.76 -7.31 -5.25
C ALA A 92 -0.44 -7.91 -5.74
N GLY A 93 0.03 -8.96 -5.07
CA GLY A 93 1.33 -9.54 -5.34
C GLY A 93 2.50 -8.82 -4.67
N GLY A 94 2.27 -7.64 -4.13
CA GLY A 94 3.25 -6.89 -3.35
C GLY A 94 4.52 -6.52 -4.10
N THR A 95 5.59 -6.27 -3.35
CA THR A 95 6.89 -5.96 -3.91
C THR A 95 7.42 -7.11 -4.79
N GLN A 96 7.11 -8.35 -4.43
CA GLN A 96 7.47 -9.51 -5.24
C GLN A 96 6.84 -9.43 -6.63
N GLY A 97 5.55 -9.13 -6.70
CA GLY A 97 4.83 -8.98 -7.97
C GLY A 97 5.35 -7.79 -8.78
N TRP A 98 5.69 -6.69 -8.12
CA TRP A 98 6.30 -5.53 -8.75
C TRP A 98 7.61 -5.91 -9.47
N ILE A 99 8.48 -6.63 -8.78
CA ILE A 99 9.76 -7.09 -9.35
C ILE A 99 9.53 -8.06 -10.49
N LEU A 100 8.61 -9.02 -10.32
CA LEU A 100 8.30 -9.99 -11.36
C LEU A 100 7.71 -9.35 -12.62
N HIS A 101 7.04 -8.22 -12.46
CA HIS A 101 6.50 -7.46 -13.59
C HIS A 101 7.61 -6.72 -14.36
N GLY A 102 8.83 -6.67 -13.83
CA GLY A 102 9.98 -6.05 -14.46
C GLY A 102 10.25 -4.61 -14.05
N PHE A 103 9.56 -4.12 -13.04
CA PHE A 103 9.80 -2.75 -12.55
C PHE A 103 10.97 -2.71 -11.58
N ASP A 104 11.69 -1.60 -11.59
CA ASP A 104 12.85 -1.39 -10.71
C ASP A 104 12.42 -1.11 -9.28
N VAL A 105 13.34 -1.40 -8.36
CA VAL A 105 13.21 -1.05 -6.94
C VAL A 105 14.29 -0.06 -6.55
N GLU A 106 14.05 0.64 -5.46
CA GLU A 106 15.04 1.49 -4.82
C GLU A 106 15.76 0.80 -3.69
#